data_612b467018a24fd1a84b8f83fed32730
#
_entry.id   612b467018a24fd1a84b8f83fed32730
#
_cell.length_a   1.000
_cell.length_b   1.000
_cell.length_c   1.000
_cell.angle_alpha   90.00
_cell.angle_beta   90.00
_cell.angle_gamma   90.00
#
_symmetry.space_group_name_H-M   'P 1'
#
loop_
_entity.id
_entity.type
_entity.pdbx_description
1 polymer ?
#
loop_
_entity_poly.entity_id
_entity_poly.type
_entity_poly.pdbx_seq_one_letter_code
_entity_poly.pdbx_strand_id
1 'polypeptide(L)'
;AEGNLDVILRSERFAGHDPLKARLVLVDPEALITLPAKVFREGFAEIFKHAAIRDRPMLTDLEALDPTQQRVAPDLIAANLSIKARIVEEDEKETLGTRALLNFGHTIGHAIESTAEYGTLLHGEAISLGIRAALYLSTKKCGLTPEESSRLLRLQEQWQLPLVLDLELSTNDIMTALARDKKFSAGEV
;
A
#
# COMPACT_ATOMS: atom_id res chain seq x y z
N ALA A 1 7.15 -2.48 -17.52
CA ALA A 1 5.77 -2.94 -17.37
C ALA A 1 5.42 -2.72 -15.91
N GLU A 2 4.82 -1.57 -15.62
CA GLU A 2 4.29 -1.23 -14.32
C GLU A 2 3.21 -2.22 -13.95
N GLY A 3 3.19 -2.63 -12.68
CA GLY A 3 2.40 -3.73 -12.17
C GLY A 3 0.98 -3.82 -12.70
N ASN A 4 0.68 -4.90 -13.38
CA ASN A 4 -0.57 -5.10 -14.13
C ASN A 4 -1.87 -4.99 -13.32
N LEU A 5 -1.80 -5.04 -12.00
CA LEU A 5 -2.98 -4.82 -11.13
C LEU A 5 -3.42 -3.35 -11.09
N ASP A 6 -2.48 -2.42 -11.20
CA ASP A 6 -2.76 -0.99 -11.18
C ASP A 6 -3.26 -0.48 -12.55
N VAL A 7 -2.85 -1.11 -13.63
CA VAL A 7 -3.26 -0.74 -15.00
C VAL A 7 -4.76 -0.97 -15.21
N ILE A 8 -5.33 -2.04 -14.66
CA ILE A 8 -6.77 -2.32 -14.78
C ILE A 8 -7.61 -1.31 -13.97
N LEU A 9 -7.06 -0.80 -12.85
CA LEU A 9 -7.74 0.19 -12.02
C LEU A 9 -7.46 1.64 -12.45
N ARG A 10 -6.39 1.89 -13.22
CA ARG A 10 -6.05 3.24 -13.74
C ARG A 10 -6.65 3.56 -15.12
N SER A 11 -7.31 2.63 -15.76
CA SER A 11 -8.02 2.90 -17.03
C SER A 11 -9.20 3.88 -16.90
N GLU A 12 -9.45 4.38 -15.70
CA GLU A 12 -10.50 5.36 -15.39
C GLU A 12 -10.21 6.81 -15.86
N ARG A 13 -9.07 7.09 -16.48
CA ARG A 13 -8.77 8.43 -17.02
C ARG A 13 -9.14 8.58 -18.49
N PHE A 14 -10.39 8.29 -18.85
CA PHE A 14 -11.00 8.87 -20.04
C PHE A 14 -11.84 10.07 -19.64
N ALA A 15 -11.31 11.25 -19.95
CA ALA A 15 -11.98 12.52 -19.69
C ALA A 15 -13.42 12.51 -20.22
N GLY A 16 -14.39 12.75 -19.36
CA GLY A 16 -15.72 13.19 -19.72
C GLY A 16 -16.84 12.14 -19.76
N HIS A 17 -16.62 10.90 -19.34
CA HIS A 17 -17.67 9.88 -19.25
C HIS A 17 -17.68 9.26 -17.84
N ASP A 18 -18.83 8.84 -17.37
CA ASP A 18 -18.99 8.05 -16.15
C ASP A 18 -17.92 6.96 -16.08
N PRO A 19 -17.20 6.81 -14.97
CA PRO A 19 -16.13 5.83 -14.87
C PRO A 19 -16.71 4.45 -15.16
N LEU A 20 -16.19 3.81 -16.21
CA LEU A 20 -16.56 2.45 -16.56
C LEU A 20 -16.13 1.54 -15.41
N LYS A 21 -17.07 1.17 -14.55
CA LYS A 21 -16.82 0.20 -13.50
C LYS A 21 -16.52 -1.15 -14.12
N ALA A 22 -15.34 -1.70 -13.83
CA ALA A 22 -15.01 -3.05 -14.25
C ALA A 22 -16.05 -4.02 -13.67
N ARG A 23 -16.64 -4.84 -14.54
CA ARG A 23 -17.62 -5.87 -14.12
C ARG A 23 -16.94 -7.14 -13.62
N LEU A 24 -15.69 -7.34 -14.00
CA LEU A 24 -14.91 -8.51 -13.67
C LEU A 24 -13.43 -8.13 -13.63
N VAL A 25 -12.74 -8.59 -12.60
CA VAL A 25 -11.28 -8.50 -12.49
C VAL A 25 -10.73 -9.92 -12.52
N LEU A 26 -9.96 -10.24 -13.56
CA LEU A 26 -9.26 -11.52 -13.68
C LEU A 26 -7.83 -11.34 -13.19
N VAL A 27 -7.40 -12.21 -12.29
CA VAL A 27 -6.03 -12.24 -11.77
C VAL A 27 -5.41 -13.59 -12.06
N ASP A 28 -4.33 -13.58 -12.82
CA ASP A 28 -3.53 -14.77 -13.09
C ASP A 28 -2.24 -14.71 -12.24
N PRO A 29 -2.13 -15.52 -11.16
CA PRO A 29 -0.93 -15.56 -10.33
C PRO A 29 0.34 -15.97 -11.06
N GLU A 30 0.23 -16.75 -12.16
CA GLU A 30 1.37 -17.19 -12.95
C GLU A 30 2.09 -16.01 -13.62
N ALA A 31 1.38 -14.92 -13.92
CA ALA A 31 1.98 -13.70 -14.47
C ALA A 31 2.99 -13.05 -13.53
N LEU A 32 2.93 -13.32 -12.22
CA LEU A 32 3.85 -12.78 -11.22
C LEU A 32 5.24 -13.42 -11.27
N ILE A 33 5.35 -14.65 -11.80
CA ILE A 33 6.60 -15.44 -11.81
C ILE A 33 7.69 -14.76 -12.65
N THR A 34 7.29 -14.02 -13.68
CA THR A 34 8.20 -13.34 -14.61
C THR A 34 8.62 -11.93 -14.17
N LEU A 35 8.09 -11.43 -13.06
CA LEU A 35 8.45 -10.10 -12.55
C LEU A 35 9.91 -10.08 -12.07
N PRO A 36 10.62 -8.96 -12.20
CA PRO A 36 11.85 -8.74 -11.46
C PRO A 36 11.61 -8.90 -9.95
N ALA A 37 12.52 -9.54 -9.24
CA ALA A 37 12.35 -9.85 -7.80
C ALA A 37 12.00 -8.62 -6.94
N LYS A 38 12.57 -7.46 -7.28
CA LYS A 38 12.27 -6.19 -6.60
C LYS A 38 10.80 -5.79 -6.80
N VAL A 39 10.31 -5.86 -8.04
CA VAL A 39 8.92 -5.51 -8.40
C VAL A 39 7.92 -6.50 -7.79
N PHE A 40 8.28 -7.78 -7.71
CA PHE A 40 7.47 -8.77 -7.03
C PHE A 40 7.33 -8.46 -5.53
N ARG A 41 8.44 -8.15 -4.85
CA ARG A 41 8.44 -7.87 -3.41
C ARG A 41 7.72 -6.59 -3.04
N GLU A 42 7.85 -5.53 -3.85
CA GLU A 42 7.17 -4.25 -3.55
C GLU A 42 5.65 -4.37 -3.51
N GLY A 43 5.07 -5.27 -4.31
CA GLY A 43 3.63 -5.57 -4.28
C GLY A 43 3.13 -6.04 -2.92
N PHE A 44 4.00 -6.60 -2.08
CA PHE A 44 3.63 -7.04 -0.73
C PHE A 44 3.40 -5.88 0.25
N ALA A 45 3.86 -4.67 -0.04
CA ALA A 45 3.53 -3.51 0.79
C ALA A 45 2.02 -3.30 0.91
N GLU A 46 1.28 -3.51 -0.20
CA GLU A 46 -0.18 -3.44 -0.21
C GLU A 46 -0.82 -4.59 0.57
N ILE A 47 -0.29 -5.80 0.47
CA ILE A 47 -0.80 -6.95 1.21
C ILE A 47 -0.60 -6.74 2.71
N PHE A 48 0.57 -6.25 3.13
CA PHE A 48 0.86 -5.89 4.54
C PHE A 48 -0.08 -4.82 5.04
N LYS A 49 -0.35 -3.80 4.24
CA LYS A 49 -1.33 -2.76 4.58
C LYS A 49 -2.70 -3.38 4.84
N HIS A 50 -3.21 -4.20 3.94
CA HIS A 50 -4.53 -4.81 4.09
C HIS A 50 -4.59 -5.74 5.30
N ALA A 51 -3.55 -6.54 5.53
CA ALA A 51 -3.45 -7.37 6.72
C ALA A 51 -3.45 -6.53 8.02
N ALA A 52 -2.69 -5.43 8.03
CA ALA A 52 -2.61 -4.54 9.19
C ALA A 52 -3.96 -3.88 9.53
N ILE A 53 -4.75 -3.47 8.53
CA ILE A 53 -6.00 -2.74 8.75
C ILE A 53 -7.22 -3.63 8.98
N ARG A 54 -7.23 -4.89 8.48
CA ARG A 54 -8.45 -5.72 8.49
C ARG A 54 -8.24 -7.19 8.80
N ASP A 55 -7.04 -7.75 8.71
CA ASP A 55 -6.85 -9.20 8.83
C ASP A 55 -5.56 -9.57 9.60
N ARG A 56 -5.67 -9.55 10.92
CA ARG A 56 -4.54 -9.93 11.79
C ARG A 56 -4.04 -11.38 11.58
N PRO A 57 -4.87 -12.40 11.35
CA PRO A 57 -4.44 -13.75 10.99
C PRO A 57 -3.55 -13.77 9.75
N MET A 58 -3.87 -13.01 8.71
CA MET A 58 -3.07 -12.92 7.47
C MET A 58 -1.61 -12.51 7.75
N LEU A 59 -1.34 -11.72 8.79
CA LEU A 59 0.05 -11.37 9.16
C LEU A 59 0.86 -12.62 9.54
N THR A 60 0.25 -13.59 10.20
CA THR A 60 0.92 -14.86 10.55
C THR A 60 1.23 -15.69 9.32
N ASP A 61 0.31 -15.73 8.36
CA ASP A 61 0.52 -16.43 7.11
C ASP A 61 1.65 -15.76 6.30
N LEU A 62 1.68 -14.43 6.27
CA LEU A 62 2.73 -13.66 5.59
C LEU A 62 4.12 -13.83 6.23
N GLU A 63 4.20 -13.96 7.56
CA GLU A 63 5.44 -14.24 8.29
C GLU A 63 6.01 -15.64 7.96
N ALA A 64 5.15 -16.59 7.60
CA ALA A 64 5.55 -17.94 7.25
C ALA A 64 6.03 -18.07 5.78
N LEU A 65 5.79 -17.06 4.93
CA LEU A 65 6.22 -17.08 3.54
C LEU A 65 7.72 -16.86 3.40
N ASP A 66 8.30 -17.48 2.39
CA ASP A 66 9.69 -17.25 1.97
C ASP A 66 9.75 -16.20 0.85
N PRO A 67 10.29 -15.02 1.12
CA PRO A 67 10.37 -13.92 0.13
C PRO A 67 11.24 -14.24 -1.10
N THR A 68 12.04 -15.29 -1.05
CA THR A 68 12.87 -15.73 -2.19
C THR A 68 12.08 -16.49 -3.23
N GLN A 69 10.92 -17.01 -2.84
CA GLN A 69 10.01 -17.71 -3.74
C GLN A 69 9.07 -16.71 -4.39
N GLN A 70 9.24 -16.50 -5.71
CA GLN A 70 8.36 -15.61 -6.49
C GLN A 70 7.03 -16.31 -6.83
N ARG A 71 6.34 -16.78 -5.79
CA ARG A 71 5.04 -17.43 -5.91
C ARG A 71 4.12 -16.95 -4.80
N VAL A 72 2.89 -16.68 -5.17
CA VAL A 72 1.83 -16.32 -4.23
C VAL A 72 0.70 -17.31 -4.38
N ALA A 73 0.24 -17.85 -3.26
CA ALA A 73 -0.92 -18.73 -3.27
C ALA A 73 -2.15 -17.95 -3.77
N PRO A 74 -2.96 -18.51 -4.69
CA PRO A 74 -4.17 -17.88 -5.18
C PRO A 74 -5.11 -17.44 -4.05
N ASP A 75 -5.19 -18.22 -2.97
CA ASP A 75 -6.04 -17.91 -1.82
C ASP A 75 -5.59 -16.63 -1.08
N LEU A 76 -4.28 -16.38 -0.99
CA LEU A 76 -3.76 -15.13 -0.40
C LEU A 76 -4.14 -13.92 -1.25
N ILE A 77 -4.04 -14.04 -2.58
CA ILE A 77 -4.47 -12.98 -3.51
C ILE A 77 -5.97 -12.74 -3.37
N ALA A 78 -6.77 -13.80 -3.35
CA ALA A 78 -8.22 -13.72 -3.21
C ALA A 78 -8.63 -13.07 -1.87
N ALA A 79 -7.99 -13.46 -0.77
CA ALA A 79 -8.22 -12.87 0.55
C ALA A 79 -7.88 -11.36 0.56
N ASN A 80 -6.72 -10.99 0.01
CA ASN A 80 -6.28 -9.60 -0.09
C ASN A 80 -7.24 -8.74 -0.93
N LEU A 81 -7.66 -9.24 -2.09
CA LEU A 81 -8.66 -8.56 -2.94
C LEU A 81 -10.01 -8.42 -2.24
N SER A 82 -10.42 -9.46 -1.49
CA SER A 82 -11.68 -9.44 -0.73
C SER A 82 -11.69 -8.37 0.36
N ILE A 83 -10.55 -8.11 1.03
CA ILE A 83 -10.44 -7.02 2.02
C ILE A 83 -10.71 -5.68 1.34
N LYS A 84 -10.02 -5.41 0.22
CA LYS A 84 -10.21 -4.16 -0.53
C LYS A 84 -11.64 -4.02 -1.03
N ALA A 85 -12.21 -5.08 -1.62
CA ALA A 85 -13.57 -5.07 -2.14
C ALA A 85 -14.59 -4.73 -1.04
N ARG A 86 -14.52 -5.39 0.11
CA ARG A 86 -15.43 -5.13 1.24
C ARG A 86 -15.33 -3.70 1.74
N ILE A 87 -14.12 -3.14 1.89
CA ILE A 87 -13.95 -1.75 2.32
C ILE A 87 -14.58 -0.79 1.32
N VAL A 88 -14.42 -1.05 0.01
CA VAL A 88 -15.02 -0.22 -1.05
C VAL A 88 -16.54 -0.37 -1.08
N GLU A 89 -17.06 -1.58 -0.90
CA GLU A 89 -18.52 -1.84 -0.82
C GLU A 89 -19.15 -1.18 0.40
N GLU A 90 -18.46 -1.20 1.56
CA GLU A 90 -18.90 -0.53 2.80
C GLU A 90 -18.97 1.00 2.63
N ASP A 91 -18.12 1.60 1.81
CA ASP A 91 -18.04 3.06 1.64
C ASP A 91 -17.71 3.46 0.20
N GLU A 92 -18.59 3.08 -0.73
CA GLU A 92 -18.41 3.33 -2.18
C GLU A 92 -18.24 4.83 -2.50
N LYS A 93 -18.94 5.69 -1.77
CA LYS A 93 -18.95 7.15 -2.00
C LYS A 93 -17.96 7.94 -1.14
N GLU A 94 -17.13 7.26 -0.36
CA GLU A 94 -16.17 7.89 0.56
C GLU A 94 -16.81 8.90 1.54
N THR A 95 -18.02 8.58 2.03
CA THR A 95 -18.76 9.45 2.94
C THR A 95 -18.79 8.97 4.39
N LEU A 96 -18.43 7.69 4.62
CA LEU A 96 -18.45 7.07 5.94
C LEU A 96 -17.08 7.08 6.62
N GLY A 97 -16.01 7.38 5.88
CA GLY A 97 -14.63 7.36 6.36
C GLY A 97 -13.99 5.95 6.41
N THR A 98 -14.75 4.88 6.20
CA THR A 98 -14.21 3.50 6.20
C THR A 98 -13.16 3.31 5.11
N ARG A 99 -13.37 3.92 3.94
CA ARG A 99 -12.44 3.83 2.82
C ARG A 99 -11.09 4.51 3.09
N ALA A 100 -11.04 5.46 4.04
CA ALA A 100 -9.79 6.08 4.48
C ALA A 100 -8.78 5.07 5.03
N LEU A 101 -9.23 3.91 5.54
CA LEU A 101 -8.35 2.82 5.98
C LEU A 101 -7.39 2.35 4.88
N LEU A 102 -7.83 2.37 3.60
CA LEU A 102 -6.99 2.01 2.46
C LEU A 102 -5.82 2.98 2.24
N ASN A 103 -5.88 4.16 2.87
CA ASN A 103 -4.81 5.15 2.80
C ASN A 103 -3.75 4.98 3.91
N PHE A 104 -3.83 3.93 4.73
CA PHE A 104 -2.80 3.65 5.73
C PHE A 104 -1.41 3.58 5.07
N GLY A 105 -0.50 4.46 5.48
CA GLY A 105 0.81 4.65 4.87
C GLY A 105 0.84 5.49 3.58
N HIS A 106 -0.28 5.67 2.87
CA HIS A 106 -0.31 6.31 1.56
C HIS A 106 -0.08 7.82 1.60
N THR A 107 -0.58 8.52 2.60
CA THR A 107 -0.42 9.98 2.70
C THR A 107 1.06 10.39 2.67
N ILE A 108 1.87 9.73 3.50
CA ILE A 108 3.32 9.99 3.56
C ILE A 108 4.03 9.30 2.39
N GLY A 109 3.64 8.07 2.04
CA GLY A 109 4.20 7.32 0.91
C GLY A 109 4.10 8.08 -0.40
N HIS A 110 2.92 8.58 -0.76
CA HIS A 110 2.72 9.38 -1.98
C HIS A 110 3.50 10.71 -1.95
N ALA A 111 3.62 11.35 -0.79
CA ALA A 111 4.43 12.57 -0.69
C ALA A 111 5.91 12.29 -0.97
N ILE A 112 6.45 11.18 -0.45
CA ILE A 112 7.82 10.72 -0.73
C ILE A 112 7.95 10.37 -2.23
N GLU A 113 7.05 9.55 -2.76
CA GLU A 113 7.05 9.11 -4.17
C GLU A 113 6.98 10.30 -5.14
N SER A 114 6.13 11.29 -4.86
CA SER A 114 5.97 12.46 -5.73
C SER A 114 7.14 13.45 -5.63
N THR A 115 7.94 13.39 -4.56
CA THR A 115 9.11 14.24 -4.37
C THR A 115 10.37 13.60 -4.94
N ALA A 116 10.40 12.26 -5.04
CA ALA A 116 11.49 11.52 -5.64
C ALA A 116 11.50 11.69 -7.16
N GLU A 117 12.69 11.59 -7.78
CA GLU A 117 12.79 11.54 -9.23
C GLU A 117 12.09 10.29 -9.77
N TYR A 118 11.43 10.44 -10.92
CA TYR A 118 10.65 9.37 -11.55
C TYR A 118 11.50 8.09 -11.73
N GLY A 119 11.02 6.98 -11.21
CA GLY A 119 11.64 5.66 -11.35
C GLY A 119 12.76 5.36 -10.34
N THR A 120 13.11 6.28 -9.43
CA THR A 120 14.10 6.02 -8.37
C THR A 120 13.54 5.20 -7.23
N LEU A 121 12.26 5.37 -6.94
CA LEU A 121 11.53 4.67 -5.89
C LEU A 121 10.28 4.01 -6.48
N LEU A 122 10.10 2.72 -6.23
CA LEU A 122 8.88 2.03 -6.62
C LEU A 122 7.74 2.39 -5.66
N HIS A 123 6.50 2.30 -6.15
CA HIS A 123 5.32 2.64 -5.36
C HIS A 123 5.28 1.91 -4.01
N GLY A 124 5.41 0.57 -4.02
CA GLY A 124 5.39 -0.22 -2.78
C GLY A 124 6.55 0.09 -1.84
N GLU A 125 7.71 0.54 -2.36
CA GLU A 125 8.81 1.02 -1.53
C GLU A 125 8.43 2.33 -0.82
N ALA A 126 7.81 3.26 -1.53
CA ALA A 126 7.29 4.50 -0.94
C ALA A 126 6.21 4.23 0.10
N ILE A 127 5.27 3.31 -0.20
CA ILE A 127 4.23 2.90 0.75
C ILE A 127 4.82 2.22 1.98
N SER A 128 5.87 1.42 1.84
CA SER A 128 6.58 0.83 2.99
C SER A 128 7.11 1.90 3.96
N LEU A 129 7.75 2.94 3.43
CA LEU A 129 8.20 4.08 4.23
C LEU A 129 7.03 4.81 4.89
N GLY A 130 5.95 4.99 4.16
CA GLY A 130 4.71 5.59 4.67
C GLY A 130 4.06 4.75 5.77
N ILE A 131 4.02 3.42 5.63
CA ILE A 131 3.52 2.50 6.67
C ILE A 131 4.37 2.63 7.94
N ARG A 132 5.70 2.70 7.83
CA ARG A 132 6.57 2.92 9.00
C ARG A 132 6.20 4.20 9.74
N ALA A 133 5.99 5.29 9.01
CA ALA A 133 5.58 6.57 9.61
C ALA A 133 4.19 6.48 10.26
N ALA A 134 3.23 5.82 9.60
CA ALA A 134 1.90 5.59 10.13
C ALA A 134 1.93 4.72 11.41
N LEU A 135 2.75 3.67 11.45
CA LEU A 135 2.96 2.86 12.64
C LEU A 135 3.52 3.67 13.82
N TYR A 136 4.49 4.54 13.55
CA TYR A 136 5.02 5.45 14.57
C TYR A 136 3.92 6.36 15.13
N LEU A 137 3.13 7.00 14.26
CA LEU A 137 2.02 7.85 14.67
C LEU A 137 0.95 7.06 15.44
N SER A 138 0.61 5.86 14.97
CA SER A 138 -0.37 4.97 15.64
C SER A 138 0.09 4.57 17.03
N THR A 139 1.38 4.31 17.21
CA THR A 139 1.95 4.02 18.56
C THR A 139 1.86 5.26 19.46
N LYS A 140 2.08 6.46 18.92
CA LYS A 140 2.06 7.69 19.72
C LYS A 140 0.66 8.22 20.02
N LYS A 141 -0.32 7.99 19.13
CA LYS A 141 -1.61 8.66 19.14
C LYS A 141 -2.81 7.74 19.27
N CYS A 142 -2.71 6.49 18.82
CA CYS A 142 -3.85 5.59 18.65
C CYS A 142 -3.76 4.32 19.52
N GLY A 143 -2.75 4.21 20.41
CA GLY A 143 -2.63 3.08 21.32
C GLY A 143 -2.10 1.79 20.70
N LEU A 144 -1.55 1.84 19.47
CA LEU A 144 -0.85 0.67 18.93
C LEU A 144 0.33 0.32 19.81
N THR A 145 0.48 -0.95 20.16
CA THR A 145 1.59 -1.37 21.03
C THR A 145 2.92 -1.38 20.25
N PRO A 146 4.06 -1.17 20.94
CA PRO A 146 5.38 -1.29 20.30
C PRO A 146 5.62 -2.67 19.70
N GLU A 147 5.07 -3.73 20.31
CA GLU A 147 5.18 -5.11 19.84
C GLU A 147 4.47 -5.30 18.50
N GLU A 148 3.24 -4.79 18.37
CA GLU A 148 2.47 -4.86 17.12
C GLU A 148 3.14 -4.04 16.02
N SER A 149 3.61 -2.83 16.34
CA SER A 149 4.38 -2.01 15.42
C SER A 149 5.66 -2.73 14.94
N SER A 150 6.42 -3.29 15.88
CA SER A 150 7.65 -4.03 15.58
C SER A 150 7.41 -5.29 14.74
N ARG A 151 6.25 -5.95 14.92
CA ARG A 151 5.86 -7.11 14.12
C ARG A 151 5.74 -6.75 12.64
N LEU A 152 5.05 -5.67 12.34
CA LEU A 152 4.89 -5.19 10.96
C LEU A 152 6.21 -4.70 10.35
N LEU A 153 7.04 -4.01 11.12
CA LEU A 153 8.36 -3.57 10.64
C LEU A 153 9.26 -4.75 10.30
N ARG A 154 9.30 -5.80 11.15
CA ARG A 154 10.06 -7.02 10.84
C ARG A 154 9.57 -7.72 9.58
N LEU A 155 8.25 -7.73 9.35
CA LEU A 155 7.69 -8.30 8.13
C LEU A 155 8.13 -7.53 6.87
N GLN A 156 8.10 -6.19 6.92
CA GLN A 156 8.62 -5.36 5.84
C GLN A 156 10.11 -5.62 5.58
N GLU A 157 10.92 -5.74 6.65
CA GLU A 157 12.34 -6.05 6.58
C GLU A 157 12.60 -7.44 5.98
N GLN A 158 11.85 -8.45 6.39
CA GLN A 158 11.89 -9.82 5.84
C GLN A 158 11.68 -9.80 4.32
N TRP A 159 10.77 -8.97 3.84
CA TRP A 159 10.48 -8.80 2.42
C TRP A 159 11.38 -7.79 1.72
N GLN A 160 12.45 -7.33 2.38
CA GLN A 160 13.43 -6.37 1.84
C GLN A 160 12.77 -5.07 1.34
N LEU A 161 11.68 -4.67 1.97
CA LEU A 161 11.08 -3.37 1.74
C LEU A 161 11.82 -2.30 2.55
N PRO A 162 12.03 -1.09 2.01
CA PRO A 162 12.79 -0.07 2.71
C PRO A 162 12.07 0.40 3.97
N LEU A 163 12.82 0.47 5.06
CA LEU A 163 12.41 1.09 6.33
C LEU A 163 13.07 2.45 6.54
N VAL A 164 14.07 2.77 5.74
CA VAL A 164 14.80 4.04 5.78
C VAL A 164 14.78 4.64 4.39
N LEU A 165 14.53 5.93 4.33
CA LEU A 165 14.63 6.69 3.09
C LEU A 165 16.12 6.94 2.80
N ASP A 166 16.64 6.22 1.82
CA ASP A 166 18.04 6.35 1.35
C ASP A 166 18.10 7.20 0.07
N LEU A 167 17.44 8.37 0.14
CA LEU A 167 17.44 9.38 -0.92
C LEU A 167 17.58 10.76 -0.28
N GLU A 168 18.36 11.62 -0.89
CA GLU A 168 18.47 13.03 -0.48
C GLU A 168 17.23 13.83 -0.92
N LEU A 169 16.13 13.68 -0.20
CA LEU A 169 14.91 14.44 -0.43
C LEU A 169 14.79 15.58 0.59
N SER A 170 14.38 16.74 0.10
CA SER A 170 14.10 17.88 0.96
C SER A 170 12.86 17.64 1.82
N THR A 171 12.99 17.76 3.13
CA THR A 171 11.85 17.71 4.06
C THR A 171 10.78 18.74 3.70
N ASN A 172 11.18 19.93 3.24
CA ASN A 172 10.24 20.99 2.83
C ASN A 172 9.44 20.59 1.60
N ASP A 173 10.06 19.88 0.64
CA ASP A 173 9.36 19.40 -0.55
C ASP A 173 8.37 18.29 -0.20
N ILE A 174 8.74 17.35 0.68
CA ILE A 174 7.83 16.33 1.22
C ILE A 174 6.66 16.99 1.95
N MET A 175 6.91 17.98 2.81
CA MET A 175 5.86 18.71 3.52
C MET A 175 4.95 19.49 2.56
N THR A 176 5.50 20.04 1.49
CA THR A 176 4.73 20.73 0.44
C THR A 176 3.85 19.73 -0.34
N ALA A 177 4.37 18.55 -0.64
CA ALA A 177 3.62 17.48 -1.27
C ALA A 177 2.47 16.97 -0.38
N LEU A 178 2.73 16.77 0.91
CA LEU A 178 1.71 16.45 1.92
C LEU A 178 0.58 17.47 1.97
N ALA A 179 0.91 18.76 1.99
CA ALA A 179 -0.09 19.84 2.04
C ALA A 179 -0.97 19.92 0.77
N ARG A 180 -0.50 19.36 -0.35
CA ARG A 180 -1.27 19.28 -1.61
C ARG A 180 -2.15 18.04 -1.71
N ASP A 181 -1.96 17.05 -0.86
CA ASP A 181 -2.82 15.86 -0.84
C ASP A 181 -4.25 16.31 -0.46
N LYS A 182 -5.21 16.04 -1.35
CA LYS A 182 -6.63 16.39 -1.16
C LYS A 182 -7.25 15.75 0.09
N LYS A 183 -6.57 14.78 0.69
CA LYS A 183 -6.96 14.10 1.92
C LYS A 183 -6.60 14.89 3.18
N PHE A 184 -5.83 15.96 3.04
CA PHE A 184 -5.47 16.87 4.11
C PHE A 184 -6.58 17.93 4.24
N SER A 185 -7.75 17.54 4.73
CA SER A 185 -8.85 18.46 4.98
C SER A 185 -8.79 18.96 6.43
N ALA A 186 -8.73 20.27 6.60
CA ALA A 186 -8.83 20.97 7.89
C ALA A 186 -7.69 20.72 8.92
N GLY A 187 -6.50 20.29 8.49
CA GLY A 187 -5.34 20.16 9.39
C GLY A 187 -5.35 18.91 10.27
N GLU A 188 -6.26 17.96 10.02
CA GLU A 188 -6.28 16.64 10.63
C GLU A 188 -5.85 15.58 9.62
N VAL A 189 -4.93 14.70 10.07
CA VAL A 189 -4.49 13.50 9.32
C VAL A 189 -5.20 12.28 9.88
#